data_920b26a46990665ebf439d48f174dff3
#
_entry.id   920b26a46990665ebf439d48f174dff3
#
_cell.length_a   1.000
_cell.length_b   1.000
_cell.length_c   1.000
_cell.angle_alpha   90.00
_cell.angle_beta   90.00
_cell.angle_gamma   90.00
#
_symmetry.space_group_name_H-M   'P 1'
#
loop_
_entity.id
_entity.type
_entity.pdbx_description
1 polymer ?
#
loop_
_entity_poly.entity_id
_entity_poly.type
_entity_poly.pdbx_seq_one_letter_code
_entity_poly.pdbx_strand_id
1 'polypeptide(L)'
;MKLGMVGLPQSGKSTLFAALTGTRGEGEFVKPSRSEEHIATVKVMDERVDFLTALYKPKKTTYTQLEYLLPSQAGSPSPGKAESQVLNQVRVCDALLHVVRNFEAPGGIPPNPEADFRQFEEEMILSDLVVAEKRLERIELDAKRGKKPSEEELSLLTASREMLDRGLPLRNRPEIAGAQALRGFTFLSAKPELVIINNGDEDETTPEWKRTPEHMETLVVRGRLELDIASMPPDEAREFMEAYHIDLSVLDRLIQSSYGVLHLISFFTVLNDEVRAWTIGEGTPALEAAGTVHTDMMKGFIRAEVLSFEDLKTLGSFQEAKQKGVVHLEGKEYVVKDGDIINFRFNV
;
A
#
# COMPACT_ATOMS: atom_id res chain seq x y z
N MET A 1 4.68 1.14 -6.03
CA MET A 1 3.73 1.63 -4.99
C MET A 1 4.44 1.64 -3.66
N LYS A 2 4.30 2.73 -2.90
CA LYS A 2 5.04 2.95 -1.65
C LYS A 2 4.07 3.20 -0.50
N LEU A 3 4.24 2.46 0.61
CA LEU A 3 3.45 2.60 1.82
C LEU A 3 4.32 3.20 2.94
N GLY A 4 3.81 4.23 3.60
CA GLY A 4 4.51 4.90 4.72
C GLY A 4 4.06 4.34 6.07
N MET A 5 5.00 3.86 6.89
CA MET A 5 4.69 3.40 8.24
C MET A 5 4.61 4.59 9.20
N VAL A 6 3.44 4.80 9.78
CA VAL A 6 3.15 5.94 10.68
C VAL A 6 2.59 5.46 12.02
N GLY A 7 2.42 6.38 12.96
CA GLY A 7 1.89 6.12 14.30
C GLY A 7 2.76 6.71 15.42
N LEU A 8 2.26 6.69 16.63
CA LEU A 8 2.93 7.28 17.80
C LEU A 8 4.28 6.62 18.12
N PRO A 9 5.18 7.29 18.83
CA PRO A 9 6.42 6.68 19.34
C PRO A 9 6.13 5.39 20.12
N GLN A 10 7.01 4.39 19.97
CA GLN A 10 6.91 3.09 20.65
C GLN A 10 5.71 2.22 20.24
N SER A 11 5.03 2.50 19.13
CA SER A 11 3.93 1.64 18.64
C SER A 11 4.41 0.32 18.00
N GLY A 12 5.73 0.13 17.79
CA GLY A 12 6.29 -1.09 17.22
C GLY A 12 6.62 -1.01 15.71
N LYS A 13 6.55 0.19 15.08
CA LYS A 13 6.86 0.39 13.65
C LYS A 13 8.19 -0.21 13.22
N SER A 14 9.27 0.06 13.95
CA SER A 14 10.61 -0.45 13.62
C SER A 14 10.71 -1.97 13.76
N THR A 15 9.97 -2.56 14.71
CA THR A 15 9.90 -4.02 14.90
C THR A 15 9.19 -4.67 13.72
N LEU A 16 8.02 -4.12 13.34
CA LEU A 16 7.25 -4.61 12.20
C LEU A 16 8.01 -4.43 10.88
N PHE A 17 8.67 -3.28 10.69
CA PHE A 17 9.51 -3.05 9.51
C PHE A 17 10.65 -4.06 9.43
N ALA A 18 11.33 -4.34 10.55
CA ALA A 18 12.39 -5.32 10.61
C ALA A 18 11.88 -6.75 10.29
N ALA A 19 10.70 -7.12 10.80
CA ALA A 19 10.07 -8.38 10.47
C ALA A 19 9.75 -8.51 8.96
N LEU A 20 9.16 -7.46 8.35
CA LEU A 20 8.89 -7.41 6.91
C LEU A 20 10.14 -7.57 6.05
N THR A 21 11.25 -6.98 6.46
CA THR A 21 12.50 -7.00 5.68
C THR A 21 13.32 -8.27 5.91
N GLY A 22 13.24 -8.87 7.09
CA GLY A 22 14.02 -10.07 7.45
C GLY A 22 13.59 -11.34 6.71
N THR A 23 12.30 -11.46 6.41
CA THR A 23 11.75 -12.67 5.75
C THR A 23 11.78 -12.61 4.23
N ARG A 24 11.75 -11.43 3.62
CA ARG A 24 11.49 -11.26 2.17
C ARG A 24 12.26 -10.12 1.51
N GLY A 25 13.08 -9.39 2.26
CA GLY A 25 13.93 -8.33 1.73
C GLY A 25 15.12 -8.89 0.93
N GLU A 26 15.55 -8.18 -0.11
CA GLU A 26 16.79 -8.47 -0.81
C GLU A 26 18.00 -7.90 -0.03
N GLY A 27 18.24 -8.35 1.21
CA GLY A 27 19.32 -7.84 2.01
C GLY A 27 19.49 -8.55 3.36
N GLU A 28 20.65 -8.33 4.01
CA GLU A 28 20.87 -8.79 5.37
C GLU A 28 19.92 -8.09 6.34
N PHE A 29 19.47 -8.83 7.36
CA PHE A 29 18.66 -8.31 8.45
C PHE A 29 19.40 -7.16 9.15
N VAL A 30 19.01 -5.94 8.85
CA VAL A 30 19.57 -4.73 9.48
C VAL A 30 18.50 -4.11 10.38
N LYS A 31 18.80 -4.04 11.67
CA LYS A 31 17.92 -3.32 12.60
C LYS A 31 17.87 -1.84 12.21
N PRO A 32 16.68 -1.30 11.90
CA PRO A 32 16.57 0.07 11.42
C PRO A 32 17.16 1.07 12.42
N SER A 33 18.01 1.97 11.94
CA SER A 33 18.50 3.12 12.69
C SER A 33 17.35 4.12 12.94
N ARG A 34 17.35 4.80 14.06
CA ARG A 34 16.36 5.87 14.31
C ARG A 34 16.68 7.19 13.61
N SER A 35 17.90 7.33 13.13
CA SER A 35 18.42 8.60 12.58
C SER A 35 18.15 8.77 11.08
N GLU A 36 17.81 7.69 10.37
CA GLU A 36 17.66 7.69 8.91
C GLU A 36 16.30 7.14 8.52
N GLU A 37 15.81 7.55 7.34
CA GLU A 37 14.67 6.88 6.74
C GLU A 37 15.11 5.55 6.13
N HIS A 38 14.27 4.55 6.22
CA HIS A 38 14.54 3.23 5.66
C HIS A 38 13.46 2.89 4.64
N ILE A 39 13.90 2.43 3.47
CA ILE A 39 13.03 1.92 2.42
C ILE A 39 13.34 0.45 2.23
N ALA A 40 12.31 -0.37 2.21
CA ALA A 40 12.41 -1.79 1.93
C ALA A 40 11.48 -2.17 0.80
N THR A 41 11.99 -2.98 -0.13
CA THR A 41 11.22 -3.57 -1.21
C THR A 41 10.90 -5.01 -0.83
N VAL A 42 9.62 -5.34 -0.79
CA VAL A 42 9.12 -6.66 -0.38
C VAL A 42 8.37 -7.30 -1.54
N LYS A 43 8.68 -8.56 -1.82
CA LYS A 43 8.00 -9.36 -2.85
C LYS A 43 6.59 -9.72 -2.38
N VAL A 44 5.62 -9.54 -3.27
CA VAL A 44 4.24 -9.99 -3.06
C VAL A 44 4.14 -11.42 -3.60
N MET A 45 4.08 -12.38 -2.67
CA MET A 45 3.91 -13.78 -3.07
C MET A 45 2.51 -13.98 -3.62
N ASP A 46 2.41 -14.69 -4.74
CA ASP A 46 1.16 -14.96 -5.45
C ASP A 46 1.20 -16.39 -5.98
N GLU A 47 0.34 -17.24 -5.47
CA GLU A 47 0.25 -18.66 -5.86
C GLU A 47 -0.01 -18.83 -7.37
N ARG A 48 -0.62 -17.82 -8.01
CA ARG A 48 -0.84 -17.83 -9.45
C ARG A 48 0.47 -17.74 -10.23
N VAL A 49 1.43 -16.95 -9.71
CA VAL A 49 2.80 -16.88 -10.28
C VAL A 49 3.52 -18.20 -10.11
N ASP A 50 3.37 -18.86 -8.95
CA ASP A 50 3.98 -20.18 -8.69
C ASP A 50 3.41 -21.23 -9.63
N PHE A 51 2.07 -21.24 -9.82
CA PHE A 51 1.40 -22.11 -10.77
C PHE A 51 1.89 -21.88 -12.21
N LEU A 52 1.95 -20.62 -12.66
CA LEU A 52 2.43 -20.28 -14.00
C LEU A 52 3.90 -20.70 -14.18
N THR A 53 4.71 -20.52 -13.15
CA THR A 53 6.12 -20.95 -13.16
C THR A 53 6.27 -22.46 -13.28
N ALA A 54 5.47 -23.22 -12.53
CA ALA A 54 5.45 -24.69 -12.61
C ALA A 54 4.98 -25.18 -13.99
N LEU A 55 4.00 -24.50 -14.57
CA LEU A 55 3.40 -24.85 -15.87
C LEU A 55 4.34 -24.57 -17.04
N TYR A 56 4.90 -23.36 -17.10
CA TYR A 56 5.70 -22.90 -18.24
C TYR A 56 7.19 -23.12 -18.10
N LYS A 57 7.69 -23.40 -16.88
CA LYS A 57 9.12 -23.62 -16.55
C LYS A 57 10.03 -22.56 -17.17
N PRO A 58 9.75 -21.27 -16.94
CA PRO A 58 10.50 -20.17 -17.53
C PRO A 58 11.92 -20.11 -16.96
N LYS A 59 12.83 -19.44 -17.67
CA LYS A 59 14.18 -19.14 -17.16
C LYS A 59 14.15 -18.09 -16.05
N LYS A 60 13.08 -17.25 -16.03
CA LYS A 60 12.94 -16.16 -15.05
C LYS A 60 11.51 -16.02 -14.57
N THR A 61 11.35 -15.90 -13.26
CA THR A 61 10.07 -15.58 -12.60
C THR A 61 10.21 -14.26 -11.87
N THR A 62 9.27 -13.35 -12.10
CA THR A 62 9.26 -12.02 -11.48
C THR A 62 7.93 -11.77 -10.79
N TYR A 63 7.96 -11.68 -9.46
CA TYR A 63 6.82 -11.28 -8.62
C TYR A 63 6.67 -9.77 -8.61
N THR A 64 5.48 -9.31 -8.27
CA THR A 64 5.27 -7.89 -7.96
C THR A 64 5.95 -7.50 -6.66
N GLN A 65 6.15 -6.21 -6.46
CA GLN A 65 6.84 -5.67 -5.30
C GLN A 65 6.10 -4.47 -4.73
N LEU A 66 6.13 -4.34 -3.40
CA LEU A 66 5.71 -3.16 -2.66
C LEU A 66 6.91 -2.55 -1.95
N GLU A 67 6.96 -1.23 -1.89
CA GLU A 67 7.95 -0.50 -1.11
C GLU A 67 7.32 -0.05 0.21
N TYR A 68 8.01 -0.30 1.31
CA TYR A 68 7.65 0.18 2.63
C TYR A 68 8.68 1.21 3.08
N LEU A 69 8.19 2.37 3.52
CA LEU A 69 8.99 3.46 4.06
C LEU A 69 8.80 3.53 5.57
N LEU A 70 9.89 3.37 6.31
CA LEU A 70 9.95 3.71 7.74
C LEU A 70 10.62 5.07 7.87
N PRO A 71 9.89 6.13 8.26
CA PRO A 71 10.46 7.46 8.38
C PRO A 71 11.49 7.54 9.52
N SER A 72 12.47 8.42 9.37
CA SER A 72 13.44 8.69 10.43
C SER A 72 12.74 9.31 11.63
N GLN A 73 13.20 8.90 12.81
CA GLN A 73 12.79 9.50 14.10
C GLN A 73 13.89 10.40 14.65
N ALA A 74 14.82 10.85 13.80
CA ALA A 74 15.97 11.65 14.20
C ALA A 74 15.51 12.94 14.86
N GLY A 75 15.93 13.08 16.10
CA GLY A 75 15.48 14.06 17.04
C GLY A 75 15.61 15.50 16.58
N SER A 76 14.46 16.09 16.33
CA SER A 76 14.34 17.53 16.58
C SER A 76 14.28 17.73 18.10
N PRO A 77 14.98 18.72 18.67
CA PRO A 77 14.95 18.99 20.11
C PRO A 77 13.56 19.45 20.62
N SER A 78 12.59 19.59 19.75
CA SER A 78 11.23 19.98 20.07
C SER A 78 10.24 18.93 19.57
N PRO A 79 9.34 18.37 20.41
CA PRO A 79 8.40 17.31 20.04
C PRO A 79 7.62 17.60 18.75
N GLY A 80 6.95 18.73 18.62
CA GLY A 80 6.14 19.06 17.44
C GLY A 80 6.93 19.24 16.12
N LYS A 81 8.25 19.48 16.16
CA LYS A 81 9.08 19.50 14.95
C LYS A 81 9.45 18.11 14.46
N ALA A 82 9.64 17.16 15.38
CA ALA A 82 9.92 15.77 15.03
C ALA A 82 8.72 15.13 14.32
N GLU A 83 7.51 15.36 14.82
CA GLU A 83 6.25 14.87 14.24
C GLU A 83 6.01 15.45 12.85
N SER A 84 6.15 16.76 12.67
CA SER A 84 6.08 17.39 11.35
C SER A 84 7.08 16.83 10.33
N GLN A 85 8.28 16.45 10.78
CA GLN A 85 9.30 15.87 9.92
C GLN A 85 8.89 14.47 9.46
N VAL A 86 8.38 13.62 10.36
CA VAL A 86 7.85 12.28 10.04
C VAL A 86 6.71 12.39 9.01
N LEU A 87 5.73 13.26 9.26
CA LEU A 87 4.60 13.47 8.38
C LEU A 87 5.03 13.91 6.97
N ASN A 88 6.03 14.80 6.88
CA ASN A 88 6.54 15.26 5.58
C ASN A 88 7.22 14.13 4.78
N GLN A 89 7.92 13.20 5.43
CA GLN A 89 8.56 12.08 4.75
C GLN A 89 7.54 11.12 4.11
N VAL A 90 6.39 10.92 4.74
CA VAL A 90 5.35 9.99 4.23
C VAL A 90 4.36 10.64 3.25
N ARG A 91 4.45 11.96 3.01
CA ARG A 91 3.61 12.62 2.00
C ARG A 91 3.79 12.08 0.58
N VAL A 92 4.97 11.54 0.26
CA VAL A 92 5.28 10.94 -1.05
C VAL A 92 4.79 9.50 -1.21
N CYS A 93 4.25 8.90 -0.14
CA CYS A 93 3.72 7.54 -0.17
C CYS A 93 2.30 7.51 -0.80
N ASP A 94 1.94 6.37 -1.37
CA ASP A 94 0.63 6.15 -1.99
C ASP A 94 -0.45 5.81 -0.94
N ALA A 95 -0.07 5.12 0.16
CA ALA A 95 -0.92 4.78 1.29
C ALA A 95 -0.15 4.82 2.61
N LEU A 96 -0.86 4.73 3.72
CA LEU A 96 -0.30 4.73 5.06
C LEU A 96 -0.57 3.40 5.78
N LEU A 97 0.44 2.91 6.52
CA LEU A 97 0.32 1.84 7.50
C LEU A 97 0.38 2.47 8.89
N HIS A 98 -0.76 2.65 9.50
CA HIS A 98 -0.87 3.28 10.82
C HIS A 98 -0.74 2.22 11.92
N VAL A 99 0.44 2.14 12.51
CA VAL A 99 0.74 1.16 13.56
C VAL A 99 0.32 1.71 14.91
N VAL A 100 -0.67 1.07 15.52
CA VAL A 100 -1.27 1.43 16.81
C VAL A 100 -0.85 0.40 17.86
N ARG A 101 -0.39 0.88 19.00
CA ARG A 101 0.06 0.04 20.10
C ARG A 101 -1.12 -0.56 20.88
N ASN A 102 -1.11 -1.89 21.06
CA ASN A 102 -2.03 -2.60 21.92
C ASN A 102 -1.30 -3.64 22.81
N PHE A 103 -0.15 -3.25 23.33
CA PHE A 103 0.63 -4.02 24.31
C PHE A 103 1.12 -3.09 25.42
N GLU A 104 1.49 -3.68 26.55
CA GLU A 104 2.04 -2.91 27.67
C GLU A 104 3.40 -2.29 27.32
N ALA A 105 3.52 -0.97 27.47
CA ALA A 105 4.77 -0.27 27.22
C ALA A 105 5.77 -0.42 28.40
N PRO A 106 7.07 -0.19 28.16
CA PRO A 106 8.06 -0.17 29.25
C PRO A 106 7.64 0.74 30.40
N GLY A 107 7.71 0.21 31.63
CA GLY A 107 7.25 0.91 32.84
C GLY A 107 5.81 0.61 33.24
N GLY A 108 5.17 -0.42 32.64
CA GLY A 108 3.83 -0.88 33.02
C GLY A 108 2.71 0.03 32.54
N ILE A 109 2.93 0.77 31.44
CA ILE A 109 1.92 1.68 30.88
C ILE A 109 0.94 0.86 30.04
N PRO A 110 -0.35 0.79 30.42
CA PRO A 110 -1.35 0.00 29.70
C PRO A 110 -1.58 0.58 28.28
N PRO A 111 -2.01 -0.25 27.31
CA PRO A 111 -2.37 0.21 25.98
C PRO A 111 -3.68 1.02 26.00
N ASN A 112 -3.79 1.97 25.10
CA ASN A 112 -5.05 2.66 24.78
C ASN A 112 -5.13 2.89 23.26
N PRO A 113 -5.41 1.81 22.48
CA PRO A 113 -5.29 1.85 21.02
C PRO A 113 -6.25 2.87 20.38
N GLU A 114 -7.46 3.06 20.89
CA GLU A 114 -8.39 4.06 20.37
C GLU A 114 -7.88 5.49 20.56
N ALA A 115 -7.31 5.81 21.71
CA ALA A 115 -6.77 7.14 21.98
C ALA A 115 -5.49 7.38 21.17
N ASP A 116 -4.58 6.38 21.10
CA ASP A 116 -3.33 6.47 20.35
C ASP A 116 -3.60 6.68 18.84
N PHE A 117 -4.59 5.97 18.28
CA PHE A 117 -5.05 6.16 16.90
C PHE A 117 -5.58 7.59 16.67
N ARG A 118 -6.52 8.04 17.51
CA ARG A 118 -7.14 9.37 17.37
C ARG A 118 -6.13 10.49 17.46
N GLN A 119 -5.20 10.39 18.39
CA GLN A 119 -4.15 11.39 18.54
C GLN A 119 -3.35 11.55 17.25
N PHE A 120 -2.90 10.44 16.63
CA PHE A 120 -2.11 10.52 15.41
C PHE A 120 -2.94 10.96 14.20
N GLU A 121 -4.21 10.53 14.11
CA GLU A 121 -5.16 10.98 13.10
C GLU A 121 -5.36 12.52 13.15
N GLU A 122 -5.52 13.07 14.36
CA GLU A 122 -5.63 14.52 14.59
C GLU A 122 -4.38 15.27 14.12
N GLU A 123 -3.18 14.72 14.35
CA GLU A 123 -1.92 15.31 13.88
C GLU A 123 -1.85 15.38 12.34
N MET A 124 -2.31 14.33 11.64
CA MET A 124 -2.38 14.32 10.18
C MET A 124 -3.38 15.36 9.67
N ILE A 125 -4.57 15.42 10.26
CA ILE A 125 -5.64 16.37 9.91
C ILE A 125 -5.16 17.81 10.10
N LEU A 126 -4.55 18.13 11.24
CA LEU A 126 -3.99 19.46 11.52
C LEU A 126 -2.88 19.83 10.53
N SER A 127 -2.01 18.87 10.20
CA SER A 127 -0.95 19.09 9.20
C SER A 127 -1.54 19.43 7.82
N ASP A 128 -2.63 18.79 7.42
CA ASP A 128 -3.29 19.04 6.15
C ASP A 128 -4.08 20.36 6.16
N LEU A 129 -4.72 20.69 7.29
CA LEU A 129 -5.41 21.96 7.49
C LEU A 129 -4.46 23.15 7.25
N VAL A 130 -3.26 23.10 7.83
CA VAL A 130 -2.24 24.15 7.62
C VAL A 130 -1.85 24.28 6.14
N VAL A 131 -1.78 23.18 5.39
CA VAL A 131 -1.49 23.19 3.94
C VAL A 131 -2.65 23.84 3.17
N ALA A 132 -3.89 23.45 3.47
CA ALA A 132 -5.09 23.97 2.82
C ALA A 132 -5.26 25.48 3.07
N GLU A 133 -5.13 25.94 4.32
CA GLU A 133 -5.23 27.34 4.70
C GLU A 133 -4.18 28.22 4.00
N LYS A 134 -2.91 27.83 4.04
CA LYS A 134 -1.84 28.56 3.34
C LYS A 134 -2.10 28.71 1.85
N ARG A 135 -2.70 27.69 1.23
CA ARG A 135 -3.04 27.78 -0.20
C ARG A 135 -4.22 28.70 -0.45
N LEU A 136 -5.26 28.63 0.37
CA LEU A 136 -6.43 29.53 0.29
C LEU A 136 -6.01 31.00 0.49
N GLU A 137 -5.18 31.30 1.49
CA GLU A 137 -4.62 32.65 1.71
C GLU A 137 -3.85 33.13 0.47
N ARG A 138 -3.05 32.26 -0.17
CA ARG A 138 -2.31 32.60 -1.37
C ARG A 138 -3.23 32.87 -2.55
N ILE A 139 -4.31 32.10 -2.71
CA ILE A 139 -5.33 32.30 -3.73
C ILE A 139 -5.99 33.67 -3.56
N GLU A 140 -6.37 34.05 -2.30
CA GLU A 140 -6.93 35.36 -2.00
C GLU A 140 -5.98 36.53 -2.34
N LEU A 141 -4.69 36.39 -1.99
CA LEU A 141 -3.67 37.38 -2.33
C LEU A 141 -3.45 37.52 -3.84
N ASP A 142 -3.45 36.40 -4.56
CA ASP A 142 -3.30 36.38 -6.01
C ASP A 142 -4.55 37.00 -6.71
N ALA A 143 -5.76 36.75 -6.18
CA ALA A 143 -6.99 37.36 -6.65
C ALA A 143 -6.98 38.90 -6.49
N LYS A 144 -6.49 39.41 -5.34
CA LYS A 144 -6.29 40.86 -5.13
C LYS A 144 -5.31 41.50 -6.12
N ARG A 145 -4.41 40.69 -6.72
CA ARG A 145 -3.45 41.10 -7.77
C ARG A 145 -4.01 40.90 -9.20
N GLY A 146 -5.27 40.56 -9.35
CA GLY A 146 -5.96 40.37 -10.62
C GLY A 146 -5.79 39.01 -11.27
N LYS A 147 -5.20 38.02 -10.59
CA LYS A 147 -5.15 36.64 -11.09
C LYS A 147 -6.47 35.92 -10.77
N LYS A 148 -7.07 35.31 -11.78
CA LYS A 148 -8.26 34.46 -11.57
C LYS A 148 -7.82 33.10 -11.01
N PRO A 149 -8.36 32.67 -9.85
CA PRO A 149 -8.14 31.32 -9.35
C PRO A 149 -8.86 30.28 -10.23
N SER A 150 -8.41 29.03 -10.17
CA SER A 150 -9.23 27.90 -10.64
C SER A 150 -10.44 27.76 -9.72
N GLU A 151 -11.64 27.83 -10.27
CA GLU A 151 -12.89 27.68 -9.49
C GLU A 151 -12.97 26.27 -8.87
N GLU A 152 -12.54 25.26 -9.62
CA GLU A 152 -12.50 23.87 -9.14
C GLU A 152 -11.54 23.73 -7.94
N GLU A 153 -10.29 24.22 -8.06
CA GLU A 153 -9.31 24.16 -6.97
C GLU A 153 -9.81 24.88 -5.72
N LEU A 154 -10.37 26.09 -5.89
CA LEU A 154 -10.90 26.91 -4.79
C LEU A 154 -12.05 26.20 -4.08
N SER A 155 -13.01 25.63 -4.82
CA SER A 155 -14.14 24.90 -4.28
C SER A 155 -13.69 23.67 -3.49
N LEU A 156 -12.81 22.86 -4.07
CA LEU A 156 -12.29 21.64 -3.43
C LEU A 156 -11.46 21.95 -2.18
N LEU A 157 -10.62 22.98 -2.21
CA LEU A 157 -9.84 23.40 -1.02
C LEU A 157 -10.72 23.96 0.08
N THR A 158 -11.78 24.70 -0.26
CA THR A 158 -12.74 25.20 0.73
C THR A 158 -13.47 24.04 1.40
N ALA A 159 -13.95 23.06 0.63
CA ALA A 159 -14.59 21.87 1.17
C ALA A 159 -13.61 21.03 2.00
N SER A 160 -12.35 20.91 1.56
CA SER A 160 -11.30 20.22 2.33
C SER A 160 -11.06 20.87 3.68
N ARG A 161 -10.92 22.21 3.71
CA ARG A 161 -10.74 22.97 4.97
C ARG A 161 -11.93 22.74 5.92
N GLU A 162 -13.16 22.83 5.42
CA GLU A 162 -14.36 22.62 6.26
C GLU A 162 -14.42 21.21 6.87
N MET A 163 -13.96 20.19 6.17
CA MET A 163 -13.86 18.83 6.72
C MET A 163 -12.78 18.76 7.81
N LEU A 164 -11.59 19.27 7.49
CA LEU A 164 -10.44 19.24 8.40
C LEU A 164 -10.71 20.04 9.68
N ASP A 165 -11.37 21.18 9.59
CA ASP A 165 -11.83 21.98 10.75
C ASP A 165 -12.78 21.21 11.68
N ARG A 166 -13.53 20.24 11.13
CA ARG A 166 -14.41 19.34 11.91
C ARG A 166 -13.69 18.10 12.44
N GLY A 167 -12.38 17.99 12.22
CA GLY A 167 -11.59 16.81 12.60
C GLY A 167 -11.93 15.57 11.74
N LEU A 168 -12.37 15.76 10.50
CA LEU A 168 -12.70 14.67 9.58
C LEU A 168 -11.61 14.49 8.54
N PRO A 169 -11.07 13.27 8.36
CA PRO A 169 -10.05 13.00 7.35
C PRO A 169 -10.65 13.08 5.94
N LEU A 170 -9.85 13.56 4.98
CA LEU A 170 -10.31 13.76 3.60
C LEU A 170 -10.65 12.44 2.89
N ARG A 171 -10.08 11.31 3.34
CA ARG A 171 -10.39 9.96 2.79
C ARG A 171 -11.86 9.58 2.94
N ASN A 172 -12.59 10.19 3.87
CA ASN A 172 -14.03 9.96 4.05
C ASN A 172 -14.88 10.53 2.88
N ARG A 173 -14.25 11.30 1.98
CA ARG A 173 -14.88 11.81 0.76
C ARG A 173 -14.05 11.49 -0.48
N PRO A 174 -14.33 10.38 -1.15
CA PRO A 174 -13.58 9.93 -2.33
C PRO A 174 -13.48 10.99 -3.44
N GLU A 175 -14.51 11.82 -3.61
CA GLU A 175 -14.52 12.91 -4.59
C GLU A 175 -13.51 14.02 -4.28
N ILE A 176 -13.13 14.21 -3.01
CA ILE A 176 -12.09 15.15 -2.59
C ILE A 176 -10.73 14.44 -2.60
N ALA A 177 -10.66 13.26 -1.99
CA ALA A 177 -9.40 12.51 -1.86
C ALA A 177 -8.79 12.14 -3.23
N GLY A 178 -9.64 11.79 -4.21
CA GLY A 178 -9.24 11.42 -5.58
C GLY A 178 -9.11 12.60 -6.56
N ALA A 179 -9.46 13.83 -6.14
CA ALA A 179 -9.50 14.97 -7.04
C ALA A 179 -8.14 15.30 -7.66
N GLN A 180 -8.07 15.33 -9.00
CA GLN A 180 -6.82 15.60 -9.73
C GLN A 180 -6.24 16.98 -9.38
N ALA A 181 -7.10 17.98 -9.17
CA ALA A 181 -6.70 19.33 -8.79
C ALA A 181 -6.00 19.40 -7.42
N LEU A 182 -6.23 18.41 -6.54
CA LEU A 182 -5.63 18.36 -5.20
C LEU A 182 -4.41 17.43 -5.08
N ARG A 183 -4.08 16.66 -6.10
CA ARG A 183 -2.95 15.69 -6.05
C ARG A 183 -1.62 16.32 -5.63
N GLY A 184 -1.35 17.55 -6.07
CA GLY A 184 -0.10 18.26 -5.77
C GLY A 184 0.08 18.64 -4.30
N PHE A 185 -0.97 18.63 -3.49
CA PHE A 185 -0.91 18.93 -2.04
C PHE A 185 -0.47 17.73 -1.22
N THR A 186 -0.59 16.54 -1.75
CA THR A 186 -0.19 15.28 -1.07
C THR A 186 -0.77 15.17 0.34
N PHE A 187 -2.06 15.49 0.50
CA PHE A 187 -2.75 15.44 1.78
C PHE A 187 -2.64 14.06 2.42
N LEU A 188 -2.25 14.01 3.67
CA LEU A 188 -2.06 12.77 4.42
C LEU A 188 -3.38 12.11 4.75
N SER A 189 -4.34 12.91 5.21
CA SER A 189 -5.68 12.44 5.57
C SER A 189 -6.53 12.02 4.36
N ALA A 190 -6.06 12.31 3.12
CA ALA A 190 -6.68 11.84 1.88
C ALA A 190 -6.15 10.47 1.42
N LYS A 191 -5.03 10.00 1.98
CA LYS A 191 -4.44 8.73 1.57
C LYS A 191 -5.24 7.56 2.11
N PRO A 192 -5.33 6.45 1.35
CA PRO A 192 -5.78 5.17 1.89
C PRO A 192 -4.94 4.79 3.11
N GLU A 193 -5.57 4.17 4.11
CA GLU A 193 -4.93 3.84 5.37
C GLU A 193 -5.31 2.43 5.82
N LEU A 194 -4.30 1.63 6.16
CA LEU A 194 -4.44 0.36 6.86
C LEU A 194 -4.01 0.54 8.32
N VAL A 195 -4.94 0.32 9.25
CA VAL A 195 -4.64 0.41 10.69
C VAL A 195 -4.14 -0.95 11.18
N ILE A 196 -2.93 -0.95 11.69
CA ILE A 196 -2.26 -2.14 12.21
C ILE A 196 -2.30 -2.08 13.74
N ILE A 197 -3.11 -2.93 14.33
CA ILE A 197 -3.17 -3.09 15.78
C ILE A 197 -2.06 -4.04 16.21
N ASN A 198 -1.02 -3.48 16.82
CA ASN A 198 0.13 -4.25 17.29
C ASN A 198 -0.11 -4.75 18.70
N ASN A 199 -0.48 -6.01 18.84
CA ASN A 199 -0.79 -6.69 20.10
C ASN A 199 0.47 -7.23 20.80
N GLY A 200 0.32 -7.60 22.06
CA GLY A 200 1.27 -8.48 22.76
C GLY A 200 1.28 -9.90 22.15
N ASP A 201 2.32 -10.66 22.45
CA ASP A 201 2.58 -11.95 21.77
C ASP A 201 1.49 -13.01 22.01
N GLU A 202 0.72 -12.92 23.10
CA GLU A 202 -0.34 -13.86 23.47
C GLU A 202 -1.75 -13.38 23.08
N ASP A 203 -1.90 -12.17 22.55
CA ASP A 203 -3.20 -11.55 22.23
C ASP A 203 -3.45 -11.47 20.73
N GLU A 204 -4.46 -12.21 20.23
CA GLU A 204 -4.89 -12.21 18.82
C GLU A 204 -6.18 -11.41 18.62
N THR A 205 -6.72 -10.80 19.66
CA THR A 205 -8.03 -10.16 19.61
C THR A 205 -7.94 -8.74 19.04
N THR A 206 -8.98 -8.32 18.34
CA THR A 206 -9.15 -6.92 17.95
C THR A 206 -9.75 -6.17 19.15
N PRO A 207 -9.12 -5.07 19.62
CA PRO A 207 -9.67 -4.32 20.72
C PRO A 207 -11.01 -3.67 20.35
N GLU A 208 -11.94 -3.63 21.28
CA GLU A 208 -13.20 -2.92 21.10
C GLU A 208 -12.99 -1.41 21.19
N TRP A 209 -13.46 -0.69 20.19
CA TRP A 209 -13.44 0.76 20.15
C TRP A 209 -14.83 1.33 20.40
N LYS A 210 -14.93 2.41 21.18
CA LYS A 210 -16.20 3.10 21.41
C LYS A 210 -16.78 3.71 20.14
N ARG A 211 -15.90 4.13 19.23
CA ARG A 211 -16.25 4.68 17.93
C ARG A 211 -15.23 4.21 16.90
N THR A 212 -15.59 3.20 16.15
CA THR A 212 -14.81 2.76 14.99
C THR A 212 -15.02 3.76 13.85
N PRO A 213 -13.94 4.31 13.24
CA PRO A 213 -14.05 5.15 12.04
C PRO A 213 -14.74 4.41 10.90
N GLU A 214 -15.51 5.14 10.09
CA GLU A 214 -16.11 4.59 8.87
C GLU A 214 -14.99 4.15 7.90
N HIS A 215 -15.20 3.03 7.22
CA HIS A 215 -14.25 2.49 6.23
C HIS A 215 -12.84 2.21 6.73
N MET A 216 -12.67 2.00 8.05
CA MET A 216 -11.37 1.64 8.62
C MET A 216 -11.07 0.16 8.37
N GLU A 217 -10.04 -0.12 7.58
CA GLU A 217 -9.47 -1.46 7.48
C GLU A 217 -8.47 -1.68 8.60
N THR A 218 -8.61 -2.79 9.32
CA THR A 218 -7.75 -3.14 10.45
C THR A 218 -7.12 -4.51 10.27
N LEU A 219 -5.86 -4.62 10.69
CA LEU A 219 -5.14 -5.88 10.77
C LEU A 219 -4.49 -5.99 12.14
N VAL A 220 -4.78 -7.07 12.88
CA VAL A 220 -4.09 -7.41 14.12
C VAL A 220 -2.77 -8.09 13.80
N VAL A 221 -1.68 -7.62 14.41
CA VAL A 221 -0.35 -8.19 14.29
C VAL A 221 0.26 -8.39 15.69
N ARG A 222 1.14 -9.37 15.82
CA ARG A 222 1.98 -9.61 17.00
C ARG A 222 3.43 -9.33 16.58
N GLY A 223 3.76 -8.02 16.45
CA GLY A 223 4.98 -7.59 15.77
C GLY A 223 6.28 -8.14 16.35
N ARG A 224 6.32 -8.44 17.66
CA ARG A 224 7.47 -9.07 18.29
C ARG A 224 7.61 -10.53 17.89
N LEU A 225 6.52 -11.28 17.96
CA LEU A 225 6.46 -12.69 17.54
C LEU A 225 6.83 -12.83 16.05
N GLU A 226 6.30 -11.96 15.19
CA GLU A 226 6.63 -11.94 13.76
C GLU A 226 8.12 -11.69 13.51
N LEU A 227 8.74 -10.79 14.29
CA LEU A 227 10.17 -10.56 14.20
C LEU A 227 10.99 -11.77 14.64
N ASP A 228 10.56 -12.44 15.71
CA ASP A 228 11.24 -13.63 16.21
C ASP A 228 11.14 -14.77 15.18
N ILE A 229 9.97 -15.02 14.56
CA ILE A 229 9.78 -15.97 13.45
C ILE A 229 10.65 -15.59 12.25
N ALA A 230 10.65 -14.32 11.86
CA ALA A 230 11.43 -13.81 10.74
C ALA A 230 12.95 -13.99 10.93
N SER A 231 13.39 -14.10 12.19
CA SER A 231 14.80 -14.26 12.56
C SER A 231 15.23 -15.73 12.68
N MET A 232 14.28 -16.68 12.61
CA MET A 232 14.57 -18.12 12.67
C MET A 232 15.06 -18.66 11.32
N PRO A 233 15.88 -19.74 11.30
CA PRO A 233 16.12 -20.51 10.09
C PRO A 233 14.79 -21.00 9.48
N PRO A 234 14.68 -21.10 8.14
CA PRO A 234 13.40 -21.41 7.47
C PRO A 234 12.71 -22.71 7.96
N ASP A 235 13.52 -23.74 8.28
CA ASP A 235 12.96 -25.01 8.77
C ASP A 235 12.42 -24.89 10.18
N GLU A 236 13.12 -24.20 11.08
CA GLU A 236 12.67 -23.91 12.44
C GLU A 236 11.42 -23.01 12.45
N ALA A 237 11.39 -21.98 11.60
CA ALA A 237 10.23 -21.10 11.45
C ALA A 237 8.99 -21.91 11.04
N ARG A 238 9.13 -22.84 10.09
CA ARG A 238 8.03 -23.71 9.64
C ARG A 238 7.53 -24.60 10.75
N GLU A 239 8.43 -25.30 11.46
CA GLU A 239 8.07 -26.17 12.60
C GLU A 239 7.38 -25.37 13.70
N PHE A 240 7.86 -24.16 13.97
CA PHE A 240 7.26 -23.26 14.95
C PHE A 240 5.83 -22.85 14.52
N MET A 241 5.65 -22.42 13.26
CA MET A 241 4.34 -22.03 12.73
C MET A 241 3.33 -23.22 12.77
N GLU A 242 3.77 -24.44 12.40
CA GLU A 242 2.95 -25.65 12.48
C GLU A 242 2.55 -25.98 13.93
N ALA A 243 3.48 -25.88 14.88
CA ALA A 243 3.23 -26.15 16.29
C ALA A 243 2.23 -25.16 16.94
N TYR A 244 2.21 -23.92 16.45
CA TYR A 244 1.32 -22.86 16.93
C TYR A 244 0.09 -22.63 16.04
N HIS A 245 -0.16 -23.52 15.05
CA HIS A 245 -1.29 -23.44 14.11
C HIS A 245 -1.38 -22.10 13.36
N ILE A 246 -0.21 -21.56 12.96
CA ILE A 246 -0.12 -20.34 12.17
C ILE A 246 -0.06 -20.73 10.68
N ASP A 247 -1.20 -20.66 9.99
CA ASP A 247 -1.31 -21.07 8.58
C ASP A 247 -0.64 -20.09 7.63
N LEU A 248 -0.71 -18.80 7.93
CA LEU A 248 -0.10 -17.72 7.16
C LEU A 248 0.59 -16.75 8.11
N SER A 249 1.84 -16.36 7.80
CA SER A 249 2.47 -15.30 8.56
C SER A 249 1.61 -14.03 8.47
N VAL A 250 1.52 -13.29 9.56
CA VAL A 250 0.79 -12.01 9.56
C VAL A 250 1.39 -11.05 8.53
N LEU A 251 2.67 -11.21 8.20
CA LEU A 251 3.35 -10.43 7.16
C LEU A 251 2.76 -10.70 5.76
N ASP A 252 2.35 -11.93 5.47
CA ASP A 252 1.64 -12.24 4.22
C ASP A 252 0.29 -11.55 4.16
N ARG A 253 -0.46 -11.61 5.26
CA ARG A 253 -1.74 -10.90 5.38
C ARG A 253 -1.55 -9.39 5.28
N LEU A 254 -0.49 -8.83 5.89
CA LEU A 254 -0.17 -7.41 5.78
C LEU A 254 0.10 -6.98 4.34
N ILE A 255 0.87 -7.79 3.59
CA ILE A 255 1.14 -7.51 2.17
C ILE A 255 -0.15 -7.58 1.35
N GLN A 256 -1.00 -8.60 1.56
CA GLN A 256 -2.29 -8.73 0.90
C GLN A 256 -3.24 -7.57 1.24
N SER A 257 -3.35 -7.19 2.53
CA SER A 257 -4.15 -6.04 2.96
C SER A 257 -3.61 -4.73 2.38
N SER A 258 -2.29 -4.59 2.24
CA SER A 258 -1.67 -3.43 1.57
C SER A 258 -2.09 -3.32 0.11
N TYR A 259 -2.26 -4.45 -0.59
CA TYR A 259 -2.82 -4.51 -1.94
C TYR A 259 -4.28 -4.06 -1.96
N GLY A 260 -5.09 -4.55 -1.02
CA GLY A 260 -6.51 -4.20 -0.89
C GLY A 260 -6.72 -2.71 -0.68
N VAL A 261 -6.03 -2.12 0.31
CA VAL A 261 -6.11 -0.68 0.63
C VAL A 261 -5.71 0.21 -0.53
N LEU A 262 -4.76 -0.23 -1.36
CA LEU A 262 -4.31 0.48 -2.55
C LEU A 262 -5.19 0.22 -3.78
N HIS A 263 -6.23 -0.61 -3.65
CA HIS A 263 -7.07 -1.08 -4.76
C HIS A 263 -6.22 -1.58 -5.94
N LEU A 264 -5.23 -2.43 -5.63
CA LEU A 264 -4.33 -3.00 -6.63
C LEU A 264 -4.82 -4.35 -7.10
N ILE A 265 -4.57 -4.62 -8.38
CA ILE A 265 -4.74 -5.93 -8.99
C ILE A 265 -3.45 -6.36 -9.69
N SER A 266 -3.32 -7.66 -9.88
CA SER A 266 -2.20 -8.24 -10.63
C SER A 266 -2.68 -8.86 -11.93
N PHE A 267 -1.99 -8.55 -13.03
CA PHE A 267 -2.09 -9.30 -14.27
C PHE A 267 -0.73 -9.93 -14.62
N PHE A 268 -0.74 -10.92 -15.49
CA PHE A 268 0.44 -11.71 -15.81
C PHE A 268 0.80 -11.64 -17.28
N THR A 269 2.10 -11.70 -17.56
CA THR A 269 2.61 -11.95 -18.90
C THR A 269 3.48 -13.20 -18.88
N VAL A 270 3.33 -14.04 -19.93
CA VAL A 270 4.13 -15.25 -20.13
C VAL A 270 4.77 -15.13 -21.50
N LEU A 271 5.96 -14.54 -21.58
CA LEU A 271 6.66 -14.22 -22.82
C LEU A 271 8.16 -14.45 -22.67
N ASN A 272 8.83 -14.89 -23.76
CA ASN A 272 10.30 -14.93 -23.87
C ASN A 272 11.01 -15.62 -22.69
N ASP A 273 10.51 -16.78 -22.27
CA ASP A 273 11.05 -17.54 -21.14
C ASP A 273 10.93 -16.78 -19.76
N GLU A 274 10.04 -15.80 -19.65
CA GLU A 274 9.74 -15.10 -18.39
C GLU A 274 8.24 -15.23 -18.05
N VAL A 275 7.96 -15.58 -16.79
CA VAL A 275 6.67 -15.37 -16.12
C VAL A 275 6.80 -14.15 -15.26
N ARG A 276 5.94 -13.16 -15.49
CA ARG A 276 6.00 -11.91 -14.73
C ARG A 276 4.62 -11.44 -14.32
N ALA A 277 4.49 -11.09 -13.04
CA ALA A 277 3.36 -10.38 -12.50
C ALA A 277 3.56 -8.86 -12.60
N TRP A 278 2.48 -8.15 -12.89
CA TRP A 278 2.43 -6.69 -13.02
C TRP A 278 1.36 -6.14 -12.11
N THR A 279 1.65 -5.05 -11.42
CA THR A 279 0.71 -4.37 -10.55
C THR A 279 0.10 -3.16 -11.25
N ILE A 280 -1.21 -3.05 -11.23
CA ILE A 280 -1.98 -1.87 -11.69
C ILE A 280 -3.10 -1.57 -10.71
N GLY A 281 -3.65 -0.36 -10.77
CA GLY A 281 -4.88 -0.03 -10.04
C GLY A 281 -6.09 -0.75 -10.62
N GLU A 282 -7.04 -1.10 -9.79
CA GLU A 282 -8.35 -1.59 -10.23
C GLU A 282 -9.02 -0.58 -11.18
N GLY A 283 -9.67 -1.05 -12.22
CA GLY A 283 -10.26 -0.20 -13.24
C GLY A 283 -9.31 0.27 -14.35
N THR A 284 -8.03 -0.11 -14.32
CA THR A 284 -7.04 0.29 -15.34
C THR A 284 -7.36 -0.34 -16.70
N PRO A 285 -7.44 0.46 -17.79
CA PRO A 285 -7.67 -0.05 -19.14
C PRO A 285 -6.41 -0.71 -19.72
N ALA A 286 -6.63 -1.65 -20.68
CA ALA A 286 -5.56 -2.43 -21.33
C ALA A 286 -4.46 -1.57 -21.95
N LEU A 287 -4.80 -0.39 -22.47
CA LEU A 287 -3.81 0.55 -23.02
C LEU A 287 -2.81 0.99 -21.97
N GLU A 288 -3.27 1.37 -20.78
CA GLU A 288 -2.43 1.81 -19.66
C GLU A 288 -1.66 0.63 -19.07
N ALA A 289 -2.31 -0.54 -18.96
CA ALA A 289 -1.66 -1.78 -18.54
C ALA A 289 -0.49 -2.16 -19.48
N ALA A 290 -0.66 -2.00 -20.80
CA ALA A 290 0.43 -2.16 -21.76
C ALA A 290 1.58 -1.17 -21.52
N GLY A 291 1.25 0.06 -21.12
CA GLY A 291 2.23 1.09 -20.74
C GLY A 291 3.05 0.73 -19.50
N THR A 292 2.45 0.02 -18.56
CA THR A 292 3.14 -0.51 -17.38
C THR A 292 4.17 -1.56 -17.75
N VAL A 293 3.90 -2.36 -18.79
CA VAL A 293 4.86 -3.35 -19.31
C VAL A 293 5.99 -2.65 -20.06
N HIS A 294 5.65 -1.80 -21.02
CA HIS A 294 6.62 -1.00 -21.77
C HIS A 294 5.93 0.17 -22.49
N THR A 295 6.58 1.34 -22.51
CA THR A 295 6.04 2.53 -23.17
C THR A 295 5.76 2.34 -24.67
N ASP A 296 6.56 1.54 -25.36
CA ASP A 296 6.35 1.25 -26.78
C ASP A 296 5.11 0.36 -27.01
N MET A 297 4.78 -0.54 -26.08
CA MET A 297 3.54 -1.32 -26.14
C MET A 297 2.31 -0.43 -26.04
N MET A 298 2.36 0.62 -25.20
CA MET A 298 1.30 1.62 -25.13
C MET A 298 1.17 2.42 -26.43
N LYS A 299 2.29 2.92 -26.97
CA LYS A 299 2.31 3.73 -28.20
C LYS A 299 1.84 2.94 -29.43
N GLY A 300 2.32 1.70 -29.55
CA GLY A 300 2.03 0.84 -30.69
C GLY A 300 0.85 -0.12 -30.48
N PHE A 301 0.03 0.06 -29.44
CA PHE A 301 -1.02 -0.86 -29.06
C PHE A 301 -2.01 -1.15 -30.20
N ILE A 302 -2.19 -2.44 -30.51
CA ILE A 302 -3.15 -2.93 -31.49
C ILE A 302 -4.31 -3.62 -30.79
N ARG A 303 -4.04 -4.67 -30.00
CA ARG A 303 -5.00 -5.50 -29.28
C ARG A 303 -4.33 -6.15 -28.07
N ALA A 304 -5.12 -6.58 -27.09
CA ALA A 304 -4.72 -7.48 -26.02
C ALA A 304 -5.37 -8.86 -26.23
N GLU A 305 -4.56 -9.92 -26.23
CA GLU A 305 -5.06 -11.30 -26.11
C GLU A 305 -5.15 -11.59 -24.61
N VAL A 306 -6.36 -11.76 -24.10
CA VAL A 306 -6.65 -11.91 -22.68
C VAL A 306 -7.19 -13.32 -22.41
N LEU A 307 -6.64 -13.97 -21.40
CA LEU A 307 -7.10 -15.26 -20.88
C LEU A 307 -7.17 -15.16 -19.35
N SER A 308 -8.29 -15.57 -18.75
CA SER A 308 -8.37 -15.60 -17.29
C SER A 308 -7.45 -16.69 -16.72
N PHE A 309 -6.94 -16.48 -15.50
CA PHE A 309 -6.13 -17.48 -14.81
C PHE A 309 -6.90 -18.80 -14.59
N GLU A 310 -8.18 -18.72 -14.26
CA GLU A 310 -9.03 -19.91 -14.03
C GLU A 310 -9.22 -20.73 -15.31
N ASP A 311 -9.42 -20.08 -16.45
CA ASP A 311 -9.50 -20.77 -17.74
C ASP A 311 -8.17 -21.44 -18.10
N LEU A 312 -7.04 -20.74 -17.90
CA LEU A 312 -5.73 -21.34 -18.11
C LEU A 312 -5.49 -22.54 -17.20
N LYS A 313 -5.84 -22.45 -15.92
CA LYS A 313 -5.71 -23.53 -14.95
C LYS A 313 -6.50 -24.76 -15.35
N THR A 314 -7.69 -24.56 -15.91
CA THR A 314 -8.56 -25.64 -16.38
C THR A 314 -8.05 -26.28 -17.68
N LEU A 315 -7.52 -25.46 -18.60
CA LEU A 315 -7.14 -25.91 -19.96
C LEU A 315 -5.67 -26.34 -20.07
N GLY A 316 -4.83 -25.95 -19.12
CA GLY A 316 -3.43 -26.36 -19.04
C GLY A 316 -2.47 -25.63 -19.98
N SER A 317 -2.94 -24.89 -21.00
CA SER A 317 -2.06 -24.09 -21.85
C SER A 317 -2.80 -22.94 -22.56
N PHE A 318 -2.08 -21.86 -22.85
CA PHE A 318 -2.60 -20.74 -23.65
C PHE A 318 -2.98 -21.18 -25.09
N GLN A 319 -2.25 -22.14 -25.66
CA GLN A 319 -2.52 -22.66 -27.00
C GLN A 319 -3.83 -23.43 -27.05
N GLU A 320 -4.11 -24.27 -26.06
CA GLU A 320 -5.36 -25.01 -25.96
C GLU A 320 -6.55 -24.07 -25.72
N ALA A 321 -6.37 -23.06 -24.84
CA ALA A 321 -7.36 -22.01 -24.63
C ALA A 321 -7.70 -21.29 -25.97
N LYS A 322 -6.69 -21.00 -26.79
CA LYS A 322 -6.87 -20.37 -28.10
C LYS A 322 -7.62 -21.25 -29.08
N GLN A 323 -7.34 -22.56 -29.10
CA GLN A 323 -8.06 -23.53 -29.93
C GLN A 323 -9.53 -23.67 -29.52
N LYS A 324 -9.83 -23.57 -28.24
CA LYS A 324 -11.19 -23.62 -27.69
C LYS A 324 -11.93 -22.28 -27.77
N GLY A 325 -11.29 -21.23 -28.27
CA GLY A 325 -11.90 -19.91 -28.47
C GLY A 325 -12.19 -19.13 -27.17
N VAL A 326 -11.54 -19.47 -26.05
CA VAL A 326 -11.71 -18.76 -24.77
C VAL A 326 -10.72 -17.61 -24.56
N VAL A 327 -9.73 -17.48 -25.47
CA VAL A 327 -8.86 -16.29 -25.50
C VAL A 327 -9.59 -15.15 -26.19
N HIS A 328 -9.81 -14.05 -25.47
CA HIS A 328 -10.49 -12.88 -25.98
C HIS A 328 -9.51 -11.89 -26.62
N LEU A 329 -9.95 -11.25 -27.71
CA LEU A 329 -9.21 -10.17 -28.37
C LEU A 329 -9.82 -8.83 -27.97
N GLU A 330 -9.18 -8.14 -27.05
CA GLU A 330 -9.69 -6.94 -26.42
C GLU A 330 -9.07 -5.64 -26.97
N GLY A 331 -9.84 -4.56 -26.90
CA GLY A 331 -9.42 -3.22 -27.33
C GLY A 331 -8.73 -2.43 -26.21
N LYS A 332 -8.42 -1.16 -26.52
CA LYS A 332 -7.73 -0.23 -25.62
C LYS A 332 -8.47 0.01 -24.32
N GLU A 333 -9.80 0.05 -24.38
CA GLU A 333 -10.72 0.38 -23.27
C GLU A 333 -11.09 -0.82 -22.39
N TYR A 334 -10.60 -2.02 -22.71
CA TYR A 334 -10.84 -3.19 -21.88
C TYR A 334 -10.30 -2.96 -20.48
N VAL A 335 -11.14 -3.07 -19.48
CA VAL A 335 -10.75 -2.96 -18.07
C VAL A 335 -10.12 -4.28 -17.63
N VAL A 336 -8.83 -4.25 -17.35
CA VAL A 336 -8.06 -5.43 -16.92
C VAL A 336 -8.61 -5.94 -15.60
N LYS A 337 -8.76 -7.26 -15.49
CA LYS A 337 -9.23 -7.93 -14.27
C LYS A 337 -8.07 -8.58 -13.52
N ASP A 338 -8.24 -8.72 -12.21
CA ASP A 338 -7.26 -9.43 -11.40
C ASP A 338 -7.14 -10.89 -11.88
N GLY A 339 -5.91 -11.34 -12.11
CA GLY A 339 -5.63 -12.68 -12.64
C GLY A 339 -5.61 -12.80 -14.16
N ASP A 340 -5.84 -11.73 -14.91
CA ASP A 340 -5.73 -11.79 -16.36
C ASP A 340 -4.32 -12.14 -16.82
N ILE A 341 -4.20 -13.08 -17.77
CA ILE A 341 -2.95 -13.38 -18.46
C ILE A 341 -3.03 -12.71 -19.82
N ILE A 342 -2.16 -11.74 -20.07
CA ILE A 342 -2.27 -10.84 -21.21
C ILE A 342 -1.05 -10.93 -22.12
N ASN A 343 -1.32 -11.09 -23.43
CA ASN A 343 -0.34 -10.93 -24.48
C ASN A 343 -0.70 -9.69 -25.31
N PHE A 344 0.07 -8.61 -25.16
CA PHE A 344 -0.14 -7.38 -25.92
C PHE A 344 0.40 -7.49 -27.33
N ARG A 345 -0.46 -7.26 -28.33
CA ARG A 345 -0.08 -7.10 -29.72
C ARG A 345 0.16 -5.64 -30.01
N PHE A 346 1.36 -5.30 -30.44
CA PHE A 346 1.75 -3.93 -30.72
C PHE A 346 2.66 -3.87 -31.95
N ASN A 347 2.72 -2.69 -32.56
CA ASN A 347 3.60 -2.40 -33.70
C ASN A 347 4.41 -1.13 -33.35
N VAL A 348 5.72 -1.20 -33.46
CA VAL A 348 6.66 -0.08 -33.19
C VAL A 348 7.15 0.49 -34.50
#